data_6f6d5c53556fd51d29fb9248a869bb1b
#
_entry.id   6f6d5c53556fd51d29fb9248a869bb1b
#
_cell.length_a   1.000
_cell.length_b   1.000
_cell.length_c   1.000
_cell.angle_alpha   90.00
_cell.angle_beta   90.00
_cell.angle_gamma   90.00
#
_symmetry.space_group_name_H-M   'P 1'
#
loop_
_entity.id
_entity.type
_entity.pdbx_description
1 polymer ?
#
loop_
_entity_poly.entity_id
_entity_poly.type
_entity_poly.pdbx_seq_one_letter_code
_entity_poly.pdbx_strand_id
1 'polypeptide(L)'
;MELAPKEIFEQLLKWFVVPTFDLVIEIENTGFVLVKRKIEPYKNQWALPGLRMYKGESINESVARIAKQEVGLNIDVSKKILIGQYVGKFKTENQRQDLSTGYYLKISKGATVSINPNHFSKCNITYSIPGNTGAMYKYYLEKAIDLR
;
A
#
# COMPACT_ATOMS: atom_id res chain seq x y z
N MET A 1 -12.63 -12.95 -10.12
CA MET A 1 -11.31 -13.60 -9.88
C MET A 1 -11.37 -14.48 -8.66
N GLU A 2 -10.95 -15.72 -8.80
CA GLU A 2 -10.89 -16.64 -7.68
C GLU A 2 -9.58 -16.47 -6.92
N LEU A 3 -9.65 -16.26 -5.61
CA LEU A 3 -8.47 -16.19 -4.75
C LEU A 3 -8.14 -17.58 -4.21
N ALA A 4 -6.86 -17.80 -3.89
CA ALA A 4 -6.42 -19.06 -3.30
C ALA A 4 -7.14 -19.28 -1.95
N PRO A 5 -7.56 -20.53 -1.66
CA PRO A 5 -8.05 -20.86 -0.32
C PRO A 5 -7.04 -20.49 0.76
N LYS A 6 -7.55 -20.15 1.95
CA LYS A 6 -6.72 -19.67 3.07
C LYS A 6 -5.51 -20.58 3.36
N GLU A 7 -5.72 -21.90 3.41
CA GLU A 7 -4.66 -22.85 3.71
C GLU A 7 -3.57 -22.87 2.64
N ILE A 8 -3.97 -22.72 1.38
CA ILE A 8 -3.02 -22.66 0.26
C ILE A 8 -2.23 -21.36 0.33
N PHE A 9 -2.89 -20.24 0.59
CA PHE A 9 -2.22 -18.95 0.73
C PHE A 9 -1.23 -18.94 1.89
N GLU A 10 -1.58 -19.53 3.03
CA GLU A 10 -0.67 -19.68 4.17
C GLU A 10 0.57 -20.50 3.81
N GLN A 11 0.42 -21.57 3.02
CA GLN A 11 1.56 -22.33 2.51
C GLN A 11 2.43 -21.50 1.56
N LEU A 12 1.82 -20.68 0.70
CA LEU A 12 2.57 -19.78 -0.17
C LEU A 12 3.40 -18.77 0.64
N LEU A 13 2.82 -18.20 1.70
CA LEU A 13 3.55 -17.28 2.59
C LEU A 13 4.78 -17.95 3.21
N LYS A 14 4.71 -19.22 3.50
CA LYS A 14 5.80 -19.99 4.10
C LYS A 14 6.96 -20.23 3.13
N TRP A 15 6.68 -20.38 1.84
CA TRP A 15 7.67 -20.85 0.86
C TRP A 15 8.06 -19.84 -0.21
N PHE A 16 7.27 -18.80 -0.43
CA PHE A 16 7.45 -17.90 -1.57
C PHE A 16 7.55 -16.45 -1.12
N VAL A 17 8.19 -15.64 -1.97
CA VAL A 17 8.17 -14.18 -1.84
C VAL A 17 6.91 -13.66 -2.52
N VAL A 18 6.19 -12.76 -1.83
CA VAL A 18 4.93 -12.21 -2.31
C VAL A 18 5.17 -10.86 -2.99
N PRO A 19 4.81 -10.70 -4.28
CA PRO A 19 4.86 -9.40 -4.93
C PRO A 19 3.70 -8.53 -4.43
N THR A 20 4.05 -7.33 -3.93
CA THR A 20 3.09 -6.35 -3.43
C THR A 20 3.30 -4.99 -4.05
N PHE A 21 2.28 -4.14 -3.98
CA PHE A 21 2.37 -2.74 -4.37
C PHE A 21 1.97 -1.86 -3.20
N ASP A 22 2.71 -0.77 -3.01
CA ASP A 22 2.41 0.25 -2.01
C ASP A 22 2.31 1.60 -2.70
N LEU A 23 1.27 2.37 -2.37
CA LEU A 23 0.92 3.59 -3.11
C LEU A 23 1.09 4.83 -2.25
N VAL A 24 1.97 5.73 -2.66
CA VAL A 24 2.00 7.08 -2.12
C VAL A 24 1.06 7.94 -2.96
N ILE A 25 -0.13 8.16 -2.44
CA ILE A 25 -1.15 8.98 -3.10
C ILE A 25 -1.13 10.35 -2.45
N GLU A 26 -0.75 11.36 -3.22
CA GLU A 26 -0.81 12.75 -2.77
C GLU A 26 -2.13 13.36 -3.25
N ILE A 27 -2.92 13.89 -2.31
CA ILE A 27 -4.04 14.76 -2.64
C ILE A 27 -3.46 16.18 -2.74
N GLU A 28 -3.59 16.78 -3.90
CA GLU A 28 -3.00 18.08 -4.23
C GLU A 28 -3.27 19.13 -3.15
N ASN A 29 -2.20 19.78 -2.68
CA ASN A 29 -2.22 20.82 -1.64
C ASN A 29 -2.83 20.39 -0.31
N THR A 30 -2.94 19.09 -0.06
CA THR A 30 -3.54 18.56 1.18
C THR A 30 -2.59 17.62 1.93
N GLY A 31 -2.02 16.63 1.25
CA GLY A 31 -1.08 15.71 1.86
C GLY A 31 -1.10 14.32 1.24
N PHE A 32 -0.30 13.44 1.82
CA PHE A 32 -0.28 12.02 1.49
C PHE A 32 -1.38 11.27 2.23
N VAL A 33 -2.01 10.32 1.57
CA VAL A 33 -3.03 9.46 2.17
C VAL A 33 -2.33 8.39 3.01
N LEU A 34 -2.40 8.53 4.34
CA LEU A 34 -1.87 7.56 5.28
C LEU A 34 -3.01 6.80 5.95
N VAL A 35 -2.79 5.54 6.22
CA VAL A 35 -3.76 4.65 6.87
C VAL A 35 -3.12 3.97 8.06
N LYS A 36 -3.88 3.78 9.14
CA LYS A 36 -3.39 3.06 10.32
C LYS A 36 -3.82 1.60 10.23
N ARG A 37 -2.84 0.71 10.23
CA ARG A 37 -3.10 -0.73 10.07
C ARG A 37 -3.72 -1.32 11.33
N LYS A 38 -4.71 -2.16 11.16
CA LYS A 38 -5.29 -2.95 12.26
C LYS A 38 -4.95 -4.43 12.17
N ILE A 39 -4.19 -4.83 11.13
CA ILE A 39 -3.74 -6.22 10.90
C ILE A 39 -2.22 -6.27 10.70
N GLU A 40 -1.64 -7.47 10.90
CA GLU A 40 -0.22 -7.71 10.59
C GLU A 40 0.03 -7.76 9.07
N PRO A 41 1.23 -7.46 8.55
CA PRO A 41 2.37 -6.87 9.30
C PRO A 41 2.15 -5.37 9.58
N TYR A 42 3.00 -4.78 10.42
CA TYR A 42 2.93 -3.36 10.84
C TYR A 42 1.63 -2.98 11.57
N LYS A 43 1.02 -3.92 12.30
CA LYS A 43 -0.18 -3.64 13.09
C LYS A 43 0.00 -2.43 14.01
N ASN A 44 -1.02 -1.55 14.05
CA ASN A 44 -1.05 -0.31 14.82
C ASN A 44 -0.03 0.76 14.38
N GLN A 45 0.60 0.59 13.22
CA GLN A 45 1.48 1.60 12.64
C GLN A 45 0.82 2.31 11.47
N TRP A 46 1.28 3.52 11.17
CA TRP A 46 0.88 4.23 9.98
C TRP A 46 1.53 3.61 8.75
N ALA A 47 0.80 3.58 7.67
CA ALA A 47 1.14 2.87 6.46
C ALA A 47 0.59 3.57 5.22
N LEU A 48 0.94 3.03 4.07
CA LEU A 48 0.36 3.38 2.77
C LEU A 48 -0.68 2.34 2.37
N PRO A 49 -1.66 2.70 1.52
CA PRO A 49 -2.48 1.71 0.86
C PRO A 49 -1.61 0.74 0.06
N GLY A 50 -1.80 -0.54 0.25
CA GLY A 50 -1.00 -1.56 -0.44
C GLY A 50 -1.60 -2.94 -0.27
N LEU A 51 -1.42 -3.78 -1.29
CA LEU A 51 -1.85 -5.18 -1.31
C LEU A 51 -0.97 -5.97 -2.28
N ARG A 52 -1.10 -7.29 -2.22
CA ARG A 52 -0.42 -8.18 -3.17
C ARG A 52 -1.05 -8.09 -4.56
N MET A 53 -0.26 -8.42 -5.57
CA MET A 53 -0.75 -8.67 -6.92
C MET A 53 -1.60 -9.94 -6.93
N TYR A 54 -2.71 -9.92 -7.67
CA TYR A 54 -3.48 -11.13 -7.92
C TYR A 54 -3.05 -11.75 -9.26
N LYS A 55 -3.13 -13.07 -9.32
CA LYS A 55 -2.81 -13.79 -10.56
C LYS A 55 -3.72 -13.33 -11.69
N GLY A 56 -3.14 -13.08 -12.85
CA GLY A 56 -3.86 -12.58 -14.02
C GLY A 56 -3.94 -11.08 -14.15
N GLU A 57 -3.57 -10.33 -13.11
CA GLU A 57 -3.55 -8.87 -13.19
C GLU A 57 -2.26 -8.35 -13.83
N SER A 58 -2.40 -7.26 -14.59
CA SER A 58 -1.28 -6.39 -14.93
C SER A 58 -0.93 -5.49 -13.74
N ILE A 59 0.23 -4.81 -13.81
CA ILE A 59 0.61 -3.82 -12.80
C ILE A 59 -0.47 -2.72 -12.69
N ASN A 60 -0.93 -2.19 -13.83
CA ASN A 60 -1.95 -1.14 -13.83
C ASN A 60 -3.26 -1.61 -13.20
N GLU A 61 -3.69 -2.83 -13.49
CA GLU A 61 -4.90 -3.41 -12.88
C GLU A 61 -4.74 -3.58 -11.36
N SER A 62 -3.60 -4.08 -10.91
CA SER A 62 -3.31 -4.21 -9.47
C SER A 62 -3.33 -2.84 -8.77
N VAL A 63 -2.64 -1.85 -9.32
CA VAL A 63 -2.57 -0.51 -8.72
C VAL A 63 -3.94 0.15 -8.65
N ALA A 64 -4.73 0.08 -9.73
CA ALA A 64 -6.10 0.62 -9.75
C ALA A 64 -7.00 -0.07 -8.71
N ARG A 65 -6.93 -1.40 -8.62
CA ARG A 65 -7.70 -2.18 -7.65
C ARG A 65 -7.32 -1.83 -6.21
N ILE A 66 -6.04 -1.72 -5.91
CA ILE A 66 -5.55 -1.38 -4.57
C ILE A 66 -6.07 -0.02 -4.13
N ALA A 67 -5.96 1.00 -4.97
CA ALA A 67 -6.47 2.32 -4.65
C ALA A 67 -7.98 2.30 -4.39
N LYS A 68 -8.73 1.56 -5.19
CA LYS A 68 -10.19 1.46 -5.03
C LYS A 68 -10.58 0.67 -3.79
N GLN A 69 -10.00 -0.51 -3.59
CA GLN A 69 -10.34 -1.38 -2.45
C GLN A 69 -9.91 -0.81 -1.11
N GLU A 70 -8.70 -0.24 -1.03
CA GLU A 70 -8.11 0.17 0.25
C GLU A 70 -8.54 1.56 0.70
N VAL A 71 -8.70 2.50 -0.23
CA VAL A 71 -8.99 3.91 0.11
C VAL A 71 -10.11 4.53 -0.73
N GLY A 72 -10.81 3.74 -1.54
CA GLY A 72 -11.99 4.19 -2.27
C GLY A 72 -11.71 5.19 -3.39
N LEU A 73 -10.48 5.26 -3.88
CA LEU A 73 -10.07 6.23 -4.88
C LEU A 73 -10.01 5.62 -6.28
N ASN A 74 -10.56 6.34 -7.25
CA ASN A 74 -10.36 6.06 -8.67
C ASN A 74 -9.18 6.91 -9.15
N ILE A 75 -8.09 6.25 -9.56
CA ILE A 75 -6.86 6.92 -9.95
C ILE A 75 -6.57 6.71 -11.44
N ASP A 76 -5.88 7.65 -12.04
CA ASP A 76 -5.32 7.51 -13.39
C ASP A 76 -3.95 6.82 -13.29
N VAL A 77 -3.95 5.50 -13.49
CA VAL A 77 -2.73 4.69 -13.35
C VAL A 77 -1.64 5.04 -14.37
N SER A 78 -2.01 5.70 -15.48
CA SER A 78 -1.02 6.13 -16.49
C SER A 78 -0.07 7.20 -15.95
N LYS A 79 -0.46 7.87 -14.87
CA LYS A 79 0.33 8.95 -14.24
C LYS A 79 1.19 8.44 -13.08
N LYS A 80 1.16 7.14 -12.78
CA LYS A 80 1.98 6.60 -11.69
C LYS A 80 3.47 6.74 -12.00
N ILE A 81 4.23 7.06 -10.97
CA ILE A 81 5.69 7.17 -11.02
C ILE A 81 6.28 6.10 -10.13
N LEU A 82 7.13 5.24 -10.69
CA LEU A 82 7.87 4.24 -9.91
C LEU A 82 8.86 4.96 -8.99
N ILE A 83 8.77 4.70 -7.68
CA ILE A 83 9.65 5.34 -6.70
C ILE A 83 10.62 4.39 -6.03
N GLY A 84 10.49 3.09 -6.23
CA GLY A 84 11.46 2.12 -5.74
C GLY A 84 10.83 0.79 -5.38
N GLN A 85 11.69 -0.06 -4.81
CA GLN A 85 11.31 -1.38 -4.31
C GLN A 85 11.86 -1.57 -2.91
N TYR A 86 11.21 -2.42 -2.13
CA TYR A 86 11.59 -2.71 -0.77
C TYR A 86 11.32 -4.18 -0.45
N VAL A 87 12.31 -4.85 0.14
CA VAL A 87 12.13 -6.23 0.60
C VAL A 87 11.72 -6.20 2.07
N GLY A 88 10.47 -6.59 2.34
CA GLY A 88 9.96 -6.73 3.69
C GLY A 88 10.13 -8.16 4.18
N LYS A 89 10.80 -8.33 5.31
CA LYS A 89 10.93 -9.63 6.00
C LYS A 89 10.27 -9.51 7.37
N PHE A 90 9.23 -10.32 7.60
CA PHE A 90 8.40 -10.20 8.79
C PHE A 90 8.53 -11.45 9.67
N LYS A 91 8.41 -11.27 10.99
CA LYS A 91 8.38 -12.39 11.94
C LYS A 91 6.99 -13.01 12.05
N THR A 92 5.97 -12.30 11.60
CA THR A 92 4.57 -12.73 11.61
C THR A 92 4.18 -13.37 10.28
N GLU A 93 2.97 -13.94 10.21
CA GLU A 93 2.40 -14.52 9.00
C GLU A 93 3.32 -15.56 8.33
N ASN A 94 3.75 -16.57 9.08
CA ASN A 94 4.62 -17.65 8.60
C ASN A 94 5.98 -17.14 8.08
N GLN A 95 6.54 -16.10 8.70
CA GLN A 95 7.79 -15.47 8.30
C GLN A 95 7.70 -14.89 6.87
N ARG A 96 6.58 -14.29 6.57
CA ARG A 96 6.29 -13.68 5.27
C ARG A 96 7.43 -12.80 4.78
N GLN A 97 7.75 -12.93 3.49
CA GLN A 97 8.64 -12.02 2.78
C GLN A 97 7.91 -11.43 1.59
N ASP A 98 7.93 -10.10 1.49
CA ASP A 98 7.35 -9.37 0.36
C ASP A 98 8.44 -8.71 -0.47
N LEU A 99 8.24 -8.70 -1.79
CA LEU A 99 8.90 -7.75 -2.68
C LEU A 99 7.89 -6.67 -3.00
N SER A 100 8.02 -5.54 -2.32
CA SER A 100 7.14 -4.39 -2.54
C SER A 100 7.68 -3.52 -3.68
N THR A 101 6.77 -3.03 -4.51
CA THR A 101 7.05 -2.00 -5.52
C THR A 101 6.22 -0.78 -5.19
N GLY A 102 6.86 0.37 -5.00
CA GLY A 102 6.22 1.61 -4.63
C GLY A 102 5.94 2.52 -5.83
N TYR A 103 4.75 3.08 -5.88
CA TYR A 103 4.35 4.07 -6.87
C TYR A 103 3.85 5.34 -6.21
N TYR A 104 4.17 6.48 -6.82
CA TYR A 104 3.65 7.80 -6.46
C TYR A 104 2.61 8.23 -7.47
N LEU A 105 1.49 8.77 -6.96
CA LEU A 105 0.41 9.33 -7.76
C LEU A 105 -0.09 10.62 -7.10
N LYS A 106 -0.31 11.64 -7.90
CA LYS A 106 -0.91 12.89 -7.46
C LYS A 106 -2.33 12.99 -8.01
N ILE A 107 -3.29 13.24 -7.13
CA ILE A 107 -4.70 13.38 -7.50
C ILE A 107 -5.22 14.77 -7.13
N SER A 108 -6.33 15.15 -7.74
CA SER A 108 -6.91 16.48 -7.56
C SER A 108 -7.37 16.73 -6.13
N LYS A 109 -7.27 17.97 -5.70
CA LYS A 109 -7.81 18.45 -4.43
C LYS A 109 -9.30 18.13 -4.32
N GLY A 110 -9.75 17.80 -3.12
CA GLY A 110 -11.17 17.52 -2.85
C GLY A 110 -11.57 16.06 -3.01
N ALA A 111 -10.63 15.16 -3.33
CA ALA A 111 -10.91 13.73 -3.37
C ALA A 111 -11.33 13.20 -1.99
N THR A 112 -12.36 12.36 -1.95
CA THR A 112 -12.87 11.75 -0.72
C THR A 112 -12.26 10.37 -0.53
N VAL A 113 -11.60 10.16 0.63
CA VAL A 113 -11.01 8.88 1.01
C VAL A 113 -12.01 8.07 1.83
N SER A 114 -12.17 6.80 1.46
CA SER A 114 -12.99 5.83 2.20
C SER A 114 -12.15 4.59 2.47
N ILE A 115 -11.65 4.45 3.68
CA ILE A 115 -10.74 3.35 4.04
C ILE A 115 -11.46 2.01 4.13
N ASN A 116 -10.72 0.94 3.84
CA ASN A 116 -11.17 -0.44 4.06
C ASN A 116 -11.19 -0.74 5.56
N PRO A 117 -12.37 -0.90 6.18
CA PRO A 117 -12.46 -1.08 7.63
C PRO A 117 -11.93 -2.43 8.12
N ASN A 118 -11.74 -3.40 7.21
CA ASN A 118 -11.15 -4.68 7.57
C ASN A 118 -9.62 -4.59 7.76
N HIS A 119 -8.98 -3.62 7.12
CA HIS A 119 -7.53 -3.46 7.16
C HIS A 119 -7.07 -2.26 7.98
N PHE A 120 -7.86 -1.21 8.05
CA PHE A 120 -7.45 0.07 8.64
C PHE A 120 -8.44 0.57 9.68
N SER A 121 -7.92 1.21 10.72
CA SER A 121 -8.72 1.85 11.79
C SER A 121 -8.89 3.34 11.58
N LYS A 122 -7.95 4.00 10.92
CA LYS A 122 -7.93 5.47 10.73
C LYS A 122 -7.30 5.83 9.40
N CYS A 123 -7.62 7.05 8.95
CA CYS A 123 -6.98 7.72 7.83
C CYS A 123 -6.45 9.07 8.29
N ASN A 124 -5.30 9.48 7.78
CA ASN A 124 -4.75 10.81 7.96
C ASN A 124 -4.16 11.30 6.64
N ILE A 125 -4.52 12.52 6.25
CA ILE A 125 -3.99 13.12 5.02
C ILE A 125 -3.06 14.24 5.46
N THR A 126 -1.76 14.02 5.31
CA THR A 126 -0.73 14.91 5.86
C THR A 126 0.56 14.82 5.07
N TYR A 127 1.33 15.91 5.05
CA TYR A 127 2.69 15.91 4.53
C TYR A 127 3.72 15.53 5.60
N SER A 128 3.33 15.51 6.87
CA SER A 128 4.20 15.09 7.97
C SER A 128 4.18 13.57 8.12
N ILE A 129 5.34 12.95 8.19
CA ILE A 129 5.46 11.51 8.42
C ILE A 129 5.32 11.25 9.92
N PRO A 130 4.28 10.53 10.38
CA PRO A 130 4.14 10.20 11.81
C PRO A 130 5.31 9.35 12.31
N GLY A 131 5.66 9.54 13.60
CA GLY A 131 6.78 8.82 14.20
C GLY A 131 6.64 7.30 14.23
N ASN A 132 5.39 6.80 14.30
CA ASN A 132 5.09 5.37 14.30
C ASN A 132 4.69 4.86 12.89
N THR A 133 5.34 5.37 11.87
CA THR A 133 5.18 4.88 10.49
C THR A 133 6.08 3.67 10.27
N GLY A 134 5.54 2.61 9.65
CA GLY A 134 6.31 1.42 9.32
C GLY A 134 7.50 1.76 8.41
N ALA A 135 8.63 1.06 8.62
CA ALA A 135 9.90 1.38 7.96
C ALA A 135 9.82 1.41 6.42
N MET A 136 9.11 0.46 5.82
CA MET A 136 8.91 0.38 4.37
C MET A 136 8.14 1.61 3.86
N TYR A 137 7.10 2.00 4.58
CA TYR A 137 6.26 3.13 4.18
C TYR A 137 6.99 4.46 4.34
N LYS A 138 7.77 4.60 5.41
CA LYS A 138 8.63 5.76 5.62
C LYS A 138 9.61 5.92 4.46
N TYR A 139 10.23 4.82 4.04
CA TYR A 139 11.14 4.79 2.89
C TYR A 139 10.47 5.36 1.63
N TYR A 140 9.26 4.91 1.31
CA TYR A 140 8.53 5.40 0.14
C TYR A 140 8.09 6.86 0.28
N LEU A 141 7.63 7.26 1.45
CA LEU A 141 7.22 8.64 1.70
C LEU A 141 8.38 9.62 1.54
N GLU A 142 9.56 9.27 2.03
CA GLU A 142 10.76 10.09 1.87
C GLU A 142 11.13 10.24 0.39
N LYS A 143 10.99 9.17 -0.40
CA LYS A 143 11.21 9.24 -1.85
C LYS A 143 10.20 10.13 -2.55
N ALA A 144 8.93 10.05 -2.16
CA ALA A 144 7.86 10.85 -2.76
C ALA A 144 8.01 12.35 -2.45
N ILE A 145 8.51 12.70 -1.26
CA ILE A 145 8.78 14.09 -0.89
C ILE A 145 9.74 14.75 -1.89
N ASP A 146 10.73 14.02 -2.36
CA ASP A 146 11.70 14.53 -3.35
C ASP A 146 11.08 14.76 -4.74
N LEU A 147 9.91 14.21 -4.99
CA LEU A 147 9.19 14.37 -6.27
C LEU A 147 8.19 15.53 -6.29
N ARG A 148 7.93 16.13 -5.15
CA ARG A 148 6.95 17.22 -5.04
C ARG A 148 7.46 18.52 -5.62
#